data_88d3ca261031e6cc7eb5acf7032d94e8
#
_entry.id   88d3ca261031e6cc7eb5acf7032d94e8
#
_cell.length_a   1.000
_cell.length_b   1.000
_cell.length_c   1.000
_cell.angle_alpha   90.00
_cell.angle_beta   90.00
_cell.angle_gamma   90.00
#
_symmetry.space_group_name_H-M   'P 1'
#
loop_
_entity.id
_entity.type
_entity.pdbx_description
1 polymer ?
#
loop_
_entity_poly.entity_id
_entity_poly.type
_entity_poly.pdbx_seq_one_letter_code
_entity_poly.pdbx_strand_id
1 'polypeptide(L)'
;MIGADGFGFAQQQGVWIKIEQLGAVRIGDDVEIGANTCVDRGALQDTVIEDGVKLDNLVQVGHNVHIGRHSAMAGCVGIAGSATIGAHCTVGGGGIVLGHLTLADNVHISAATVVTRSLPKSGHYTGMFP
;
A
#
# COMPACT_ATOMS: atom_id res chain seq x y z
N MET A 1 7.55 -1.29 -11.80
CA MET A 1 7.58 0.16 -12.09
C MET A 1 7.55 0.94 -10.78
N ILE A 2 8.54 1.78 -10.57
CA ILE A 2 8.64 2.61 -9.37
C ILE A 2 8.59 4.07 -9.80
N GLY A 3 7.71 4.85 -9.15
CA GLY A 3 7.63 6.29 -9.37
C GLY A 3 6.66 6.72 -10.48
N ALA A 4 5.78 5.82 -10.92
CA ALA A 4 4.71 6.23 -11.81
C ALA A 4 3.74 7.18 -11.11
N ASP A 5 3.03 7.98 -11.88
CA ASP A 5 2.00 8.87 -11.33
C ASP A 5 0.93 8.07 -10.59
N GLY A 6 0.53 8.56 -9.43
CA GLY A 6 -0.59 8.00 -8.70
C GLY A 6 -1.91 8.26 -9.42
N PHE A 7 -2.92 7.50 -9.05
CA PHE A 7 -4.26 7.65 -9.61
C PHE A 7 -4.97 8.79 -8.88
N GLY A 8 -4.78 10.01 -9.38
CA GLY A 8 -5.37 11.21 -8.80
C GLY A 8 -6.07 12.04 -9.86
N PHE A 9 -7.39 12.12 -9.78
CA PHE A 9 -8.21 12.88 -10.71
C PHE A 9 -9.34 13.56 -9.94
N ALA A 10 -9.66 14.76 -10.34
CA ALA A 10 -10.83 15.51 -9.86
C ALA A 10 -11.87 15.56 -10.95
N GLN A 11 -13.14 15.41 -10.59
CA GLN A 11 -14.22 15.51 -11.54
C GLN A 11 -14.67 16.97 -11.68
N GLN A 12 -14.75 17.43 -12.90
CA GLN A 12 -15.22 18.78 -13.21
C GLN A 12 -16.20 18.70 -14.39
N GLN A 13 -17.46 18.98 -14.12
CA GLN A 13 -18.53 18.95 -15.14
C GLN A 13 -18.54 17.62 -15.91
N GLY A 14 -18.46 16.49 -15.17
CA GLY A 14 -18.48 15.16 -15.74
C GLY A 14 -17.17 14.70 -16.40
N VAL A 15 -16.12 15.50 -16.33
CA VAL A 15 -14.82 15.17 -16.93
C VAL A 15 -13.77 14.99 -15.83
N TRP A 16 -12.94 13.96 -15.99
CA TRP A 16 -11.82 13.70 -15.08
C TRP A 16 -10.64 14.60 -15.43
N ILE A 17 -10.25 15.45 -14.49
CA ILE A 17 -9.08 16.33 -14.62
C ILE A 17 -7.97 15.76 -13.78
N LYS A 18 -6.82 15.53 -14.39
CA LYS A 18 -5.67 14.97 -13.69
C LYS A 18 -5.13 15.93 -12.63
N ILE A 19 -4.89 15.37 -11.44
CA ILE A 19 -4.16 16.07 -10.38
C ILE A 19 -2.69 15.73 -10.56
N GLU A 20 -1.85 16.74 -10.69
CA GLU A 20 -0.42 16.58 -10.89
C GLU A 20 0.22 15.90 -9.70
N GLN A 21 1.07 14.90 -9.97
CA GLN A 21 1.73 14.09 -8.94
C GLN A 21 3.18 14.55 -8.81
N LEU A 22 3.48 15.28 -7.73
CA LEU A 22 4.75 15.99 -7.56
C LEU A 22 5.69 15.35 -6.54
N GLY A 23 5.21 14.39 -5.75
CA GLY A 23 6.03 13.69 -4.78
C GLY A 23 6.92 12.64 -5.43
N ALA A 24 7.67 11.93 -4.61
CA ALA A 24 8.59 10.89 -5.03
C ALA A 24 8.27 9.56 -4.34
N VAL A 25 9.10 8.57 -4.58
CA VAL A 25 9.11 7.31 -3.84
C VAL A 25 10.43 7.26 -3.06
N ARG A 26 10.36 6.95 -1.77
CA ARG A 26 11.53 6.74 -0.92
C ARG A 26 11.55 5.28 -0.48
N ILE A 27 12.64 4.61 -0.77
CA ILE A 27 12.79 3.18 -0.47
C ILE A 27 14.03 3.03 0.42
N GLY A 28 13.84 2.35 1.55
CA GLY A 28 14.91 2.07 2.49
C GLY A 28 15.85 0.95 2.04
N ASP A 29 16.61 0.43 3.00
CA ASP A 29 17.59 -0.62 2.77
C ASP A 29 16.97 -2.01 2.83
N ASP A 30 17.57 -2.97 2.13
CA ASP A 30 17.17 -4.38 2.17
C ASP A 30 15.71 -4.62 1.77
N VAL A 31 15.19 -3.80 0.87
CA VAL A 31 13.84 -3.93 0.32
C VAL A 31 13.89 -4.81 -0.93
N GLU A 32 12.94 -5.73 -1.04
CA GLU A 32 12.77 -6.53 -2.25
C GLU A 32 11.41 -6.22 -2.86
N ILE A 33 11.40 -6.01 -4.17
CA ILE A 33 10.19 -5.67 -4.93
C ILE A 33 10.10 -6.64 -6.10
N GLY A 34 9.04 -7.44 -6.12
CA GLY A 34 8.84 -8.48 -7.11
C GLY A 34 8.43 -7.96 -8.48
N ALA A 35 8.32 -8.88 -9.40
CA ALA A 35 8.00 -8.59 -10.80
C ALA A 35 6.61 -7.98 -10.95
N ASN A 36 6.49 -6.99 -11.83
CA ASN A 36 5.24 -6.31 -12.15
C ASN A 36 4.56 -5.64 -10.94
N THR A 37 5.31 -5.39 -9.88
CA THR A 37 4.86 -4.58 -8.75
C THR A 37 4.99 -3.11 -9.12
N CYS A 38 3.98 -2.33 -8.80
CA CYS A 38 3.98 -0.89 -9.03
C CYS A 38 3.98 -0.15 -7.70
N VAL A 39 4.87 0.82 -7.58
CA VAL A 39 4.92 1.74 -6.45
C VAL A 39 4.76 3.15 -6.99
N ASP A 40 3.60 3.74 -6.75
CA ASP A 40 3.29 5.05 -7.28
C ASP A 40 3.95 6.15 -6.46
N ARG A 41 4.32 7.22 -7.13
CA ARG A 41 4.86 8.41 -6.47
C ARG A 41 3.79 9.10 -5.63
N GLY A 42 4.21 9.89 -4.67
CA GLY A 42 3.29 10.70 -3.88
C GLY A 42 2.72 11.87 -4.67
N ALA A 43 1.60 12.38 -4.21
CA ALA A 43 0.97 13.57 -4.82
C ALA A 43 1.77 14.83 -4.49
N LEU A 44 1.87 15.19 -3.21
CA LEU A 44 2.73 16.28 -2.72
C LEU A 44 3.87 15.73 -1.86
N GLN A 45 3.53 14.85 -0.92
CA GLN A 45 4.51 14.16 -0.09
C GLN A 45 4.85 12.82 -0.72
N ASP A 46 5.87 12.16 -0.21
CA ASP A 46 6.40 10.94 -0.81
C ASP A 46 5.61 9.69 -0.42
N THR A 47 5.64 8.69 -1.28
CA THR A 47 5.36 7.31 -0.93
C THR A 47 6.60 6.74 -0.28
N VAL A 48 6.47 6.06 0.86
CA VAL A 48 7.61 5.60 1.66
C VAL A 48 7.53 4.10 1.91
N ILE A 49 8.62 3.41 1.60
CA ILE A 49 8.81 2.00 1.90
C ILE A 49 10.04 1.90 2.79
N GLU A 50 9.83 1.49 4.05
CA GLU A 50 10.91 1.45 5.03
C GLU A 50 11.78 0.21 4.86
N ASP A 51 12.85 0.14 5.68
CA ASP A 51 13.84 -0.92 5.59
C ASP A 51 13.24 -2.32 5.73
N GLY A 52 13.78 -3.27 5.01
CA GLY A 52 13.44 -4.68 5.14
C GLY A 52 12.09 -5.10 4.59
N VAL A 53 11.33 -4.20 3.97
CA VAL A 53 10.02 -4.52 3.39
C VAL A 53 10.18 -5.47 2.22
N LYS A 54 9.29 -6.46 2.12
CA LYS A 54 9.26 -7.43 1.02
C LYS A 54 7.92 -7.35 0.30
N LEU A 55 7.97 -7.08 -0.99
CA LEU A 55 6.80 -7.05 -1.85
C LEU A 55 6.93 -8.15 -2.89
N ASP A 56 5.92 -9.01 -2.97
CA ASP A 56 5.86 -10.06 -3.98
C ASP A 56 5.50 -9.47 -5.34
N ASN A 57 5.18 -10.32 -6.28
CA ASN A 57 4.80 -9.93 -7.62
C ASN A 57 3.39 -9.36 -7.67
N LEU A 58 3.15 -8.47 -8.61
CA LEU A 58 1.82 -7.92 -8.89
C LEU A 58 1.21 -7.16 -7.70
N VAL A 59 2.04 -6.58 -6.85
CA VAL A 59 1.58 -5.75 -5.74
C VAL A 59 1.37 -4.33 -6.25
N GLN A 60 0.26 -3.70 -5.85
CA GLN A 60 -0.01 -2.30 -6.14
C GLN A 60 0.12 -1.47 -4.87
N VAL A 61 1.08 -0.57 -4.85
CA VAL A 61 1.27 0.40 -3.77
C VAL A 61 0.86 1.77 -4.30
N GLY A 62 -0.25 2.30 -3.80
CA GLY A 62 -0.79 3.57 -4.22
C GLY A 62 0.02 4.77 -3.74
N HIS A 63 -0.32 5.94 -4.27
CA HIS A 63 0.36 7.19 -3.91
C HIS A 63 0.27 7.47 -2.41
N ASN A 64 1.33 8.01 -1.84
CA ASN A 64 1.38 8.43 -0.44
C ASN A 64 1.20 7.29 0.59
N VAL A 65 1.31 6.04 0.17
CA VAL A 65 1.33 4.90 1.08
C VAL A 65 2.62 4.92 1.87
N HIS A 66 2.55 4.56 3.13
CA HIS A 66 3.71 4.35 3.99
C HIS A 66 3.70 2.91 4.49
N ILE A 67 4.72 2.15 4.15
CA ILE A 67 4.87 0.77 4.63
C ILE A 67 6.00 0.72 5.62
N GLY A 68 5.68 0.36 6.86
CA GLY A 68 6.62 0.27 7.96
C GLY A 68 7.62 -0.88 7.80
N ARG A 69 8.76 -0.76 8.48
CA ARG A 69 9.89 -1.68 8.36
C ARG A 69 9.48 -3.14 8.54
N HIS A 70 10.15 -4.01 7.82
CA HIS A 70 10.00 -5.47 7.90
C HIS A 70 8.58 -5.99 7.67
N SER A 71 7.75 -5.22 7.02
CA SER A 71 6.43 -5.69 6.58
C SER A 71 6.54 -6.45 5.26
N ALA A 72 5.62 -7.36 5.02
CA ALA A 72 5.64 -8.19 3.80
C ALA A 72 4.25 -8.25 3.17
N MET A 73 4.21 -8.12 1.85
CA MET A 73 2.98 -8.17 1.05
C MET A 73 3.10 -9.33 0.06
N ALA A 74 2.18 -10.26 0.12
CA ALA A 74 2.15 -11.38 -0.79
C ALA A 74 1.60 -10.97 -2.17
N GLY A 75 1.53 -11.91 -3.09
CA GLY A 75 1.13 -11.63 -4.47
C GLY A 75 -0.24 -10.98 -4.60
N CYS A 76 -0.35 -10.06 -5.53
CA CYS A 76 -1.61 -9.39 -5.87
C CYS A 76 -2.22 -8.54 -4.73
N VAL A 77 -1.45 -8.20 -3.71
CA VAL A 77 -1.92 -7.29 -2.65
C VAL A 77 -2.07 -5.89 -3.22
N GLY A 78 -3.14 -5.21 -2.83
CA GLY A 78 -3.35 -3.81 -3.17
C GLY A 78 -3.40 -2.95 -1.92
N ILE A 79 -2.60 -1.90 -1.89
CA ILE A 79 -2.61 -0.89 -0.82
C ILE A 79 -3.03 0.42 -1.46
N ALA A 80 -4.21 0.88 -1.11
CA ALA A 80 -4.77 2.10 -1.70
C ALA A 80 -4.10 3.37 -1.15
N GLY A 81 -4.26 4.45 -1.88
CA GLY A 81 -3.56 5.70 -1.60
C GLY A 81 -3.69 6.20 -0.17
N SER A 82 -2.61 6.74 0.35
CA SER A 82 -2.52 7.34 1.69
C SER A 82 -2.76 6.37 2.85
N ALA A 83 -2.77 5.07 2.62
CA ALA A 83 -2.80 4.10 3.71
C ALA A 83 -1.45 4.04 4.41
N THR A 84 -1.45 3.81 5.70
CA THR A 84 -0.25 3.64 6.52
C THR A 84 -0.24 2.24 7.11
N ILE A 85 0.80 1.48 6.79
CA ILE A 85 1.02 0.14 7.31
C ILE A 85 2.13 0.22 8.35
N GLY A 86 1.89 -0.30 9.53
CA GLY A 86 2.88 -0.32 10.61
C GLY A 86 4.05 -1.26 10.33
N ALA A 87 4.94 -1.37 11.29
CA ALA A 87 6.08 -2.27 11.21
C ALA A 87 5.67 -3.72 11.45
N HIS A 88 6.40 -4.66 10.82
CA HIS A 88 6.21 -6.10 11.02
C HIS A 88 4.79 -6.59 10.70
N CYS A 89 4.13 -5.93 9.75
CA CYS A 89 2.82 -6.34 9.25
C CYS A 89 2.97 -7.33 8.11
N THR A 90 1.95 -8.17 7.91
CA THR A 90 1.86 -9.02 6.72
C THR A 90 0.48 -8.92 6.11
N VAL A 91 0.41 -8.96 4.78
CA VAL A 91 -0.84 -9.04 4.06
C VAL A 91 -0.78 -10.24 3.13
N GLY A 92 -1.70 -11.19 3.32
CA GLY A 92 -1.79 -12.38 2.51
C GLY A 92 -2.22 -12.08 1.08
N GLY A 93 -1.99 -13.04 0.19
CA GLY A 93 -2.24 -12.86 -1.25
C GLY A 93 -3.64 -12.35 -1.56
N GLY A 94 -3.71 -11.37 -2.45
CA GLY A 94 -4.97 -10.77 -2.85
C GLY A 94 -5.63 -9.89 -1.79
N GLY A 95 -5.00 -9.68 -0.64
CA GLY A 95 -5.51 -8.77 0.39
C GLY A 95 -5.53 -7.33 -0.11
N ILE A 96 -6.53 -6.57 0.32
CA ILE A 96 -6.72 -5.17 -0.07
C ILE A 96 -6.83 -4.31 1.18
N VAL A 97 -6.08 -3.24 1.24
CA VAL A 97 -6.21 -2.21 2.27
C VAL A 97 -6.73 -0.95 1.62
N LEU A 98 -7.88 -0.47 2.06
CA LEU A 98 -8.49 0.74 1.49
C LEU A 98 -7.70 2.00 1.87
N GLY A 99 -7.97 3.07 1.16
CA GLY A 99 -7.23 4.32 1.29
C GLY A 99 -7.40 5.00 2.64
N HIS A 100 -6.38 5.74 3.05
CA HIS A 100 -6.35 6.56 4.26
C HIS A 100 -6.49 5.78 5.58
N LEU A 101 -6.37 4.47 5.55
CA LEU A 101 -6.42 3.64 6.76
C LEU A 101 -5.05 3.54 7.39
N THR A 102 -5.03 3.27 8.71
CA THR A 102 -3.80 3.00 9.45
C THR A 102 -3.88 1.63 10.10
N LEU A 103 -2.89 0.80 9.83
CA LEU A 103 -2.70 -0.48 10.51
C LEU A 103 -1.58 -0.34 11.52
N ALA A 104 -1.85 -0.77 12.75
CA ALA A 104 -0.85 -0.78 13.81
C ALA A 104 0.30 -1.75 13.47
N ASP A 105 1.38 -1.68 14.23
CA ASP A 105 2.47 -2.66 14.12
C ASP A 105 1.94 -4.08 14.41
N ASN A 106 2.57 -5.07 13.79
CA ASN A 106 2.25 -6.49 14.02
C ASN A 106 0.79 -6.85 13.70
N VAL A 107 0.23 -6.25 12.68
CA VAL A 107 -1.07 -6.62 12.12
C VAL A 107 -0.85 -7.60 10.97
N HIS A 108 -1.55 -8.72 11.01
CA HIS A 108 -1.45 -9.77 9.99
C HIS A 108 -2.80 -9.99 9.35
N ILE A 109 -2.88 -9.77 8.05
CA ILE A 109 -4.11 -9.85 7.27
C ILE A 109 -4.09 -11.14 6.46
N SER A 110 -5.14 -11.94 6.57
CA SER A 110 -5.27 -13.19 5.82
C SER A 110 -5.48 -12.91 4.32
N ALA A 111 -5.21 -13.92 3.49
CA ALA A 111 -5.40 -13.82 2.05
C ALA A 111 -6.85 -13.42 1.69
N ALA A 112 -7.00 -12.68 0.62
CA ALA A 112 -8.28 -12.25 0.06
C ALA A 112 -9.17 -11.46 1.04
N THR A 113 -8.58 -10.85 2.05
CA THR A 113 -9.28 -10.01 3.02
C THR A 113 -9.31 -8.58 2.54
N VAL A 114 -10.46 -7.93 2.66
CA VAL A 114 -10.58 -6.49 2.41
C VAL A 114 -10.62 -5.76 3.74
N VAL A 115 -9.61 -4.94 4.01
CA VAL A 115 -9.55 -4.10 5.20
C VAL A 115 -10.27 -2.80 4.90
N THR A 116 -11.39 -2.55 5.60
CA THR A 116 -12.27 -1.42 5.34
C THR A 116 -12.21 -0.34 6.42
N ARG A 117 -11.44 -0.56 7.48
CA ARG A 117 -11.28 0.38 8.60
C ARG A 117 -9.89 0.25 9.18
N SER A 118 -9.44 1.28 9.87
CA SER A 118 -8.16 1.23 10.58
C SER A 118 -8.16 0.14 11.65
N LEU A 119 -7.01 -0.49 11.84
CA LEU A 119 -6.82 -1.56 12.82
C LEU A 119 -5.78 -1.10 13.84
N PRO A 120 -6.23 -0.55 14.98
CA PRO A 120 -5.31 0.03 15.98
C PRO A 120 -4.64 -0.99 16.88
N LYS A 121 -5.00 -2.26 16.78
CA LYS A 121 -4.45 -3.33 17.64
C LYS A 121 -3.74 -4.37 16.80
N SER A 122 -2.57 -4.82 17.25
CA SER A 122 -1.88 -5.95 16.67
C SER A 122 -2.76 -7.21 16.72
N GLY A 123 -2.54 -8.13 15.80
CA GLY A 123 -3.28 -9.38 15.75
C GLY A 123 -3.48 -9.88 14.33
N HIS A 124 -4.25 -10.96 14.23
CA HIS A 124 -4.60 -11.59 12.96
C HIS A 124 -6.05 -11.27 12.62
N TYR A 125 -6.27 -10.83 11.37
CA TYR A 125 -7.58 -10.41 10.89
C TYR A 125 -7.92 -11.17 9.61
N THR A 126 -9.14 -11.71 9.57
CA THR A 126 -9.65 -12.47 8.42
C THR A 126 -11.01 -11.93 8.04
N GLY A 127 -11.21 -11.63 6.75
CA GLY A 127 -12.46 -11.11 6.22
C GLY A 127 -13.10 -11.97 5.14
N MET A 128 -12.56 -13.18 4.90
CA MET A 128 -13.10 -14.09 3.90
C MET A 128 -13.57 -15.37 4.57
N PHE A 129 -14.75 -15.83 4.18
CA PHE A 129 -15.31 -17.09 4.66
C PHE A 129 -15.62 -18.00 3.49
N PRO A 130 -15.40 -19.31 3.61
CA PRO A 130 -15.79 -20.27 2.58
C PRO A 130 -17.30 -20.36 2.41
#